data_ce62edebe8b1740f2afb5b57becda097
#
_entry.id   ce62edebe8b1740f2afb5b57becda097
#
_cell.length_a   1.000
_cell.length_b   1.000
_cell.length_c   1.000
_cell.angle_alpha   90.00
_cell.angle_beta   90.00
_cell.angle_gamma   90.00
#
_symmetry.space_group_name_H-M   'P 1'
#
loop_
_entity.id
_entity.type
_entity.pdbx_description
1 polymer ?
#
loop_
_entity_poly.entity_id
_entity_poly.type
_entity_poly.pdbx_seq_one_letter_code
_entity_poly.pdbx_strand_id
1 'polypeptide(L)'
;EISECLVGSEMCIRDRNDTLSESFKRNSEVTKPIEDIGVVVLDHKQITITSGVLEALLENNCAIITCDSRSMPVGLMLPLCGNTTQNERFRDQLDASLPLVKQLWQQTIKAKIENQAAVLQECSGAETRCMKVWADDVKSGDSNNLEARAAAYYWKNLFPIKDFTRDREGIPPNNLLNYGYAVLRAIVARGLVVSGLLPTLGIHHHNRYNAYCLADDMMEPYRPYVDKLVVDIVNEENPEEFDLSVKRKLLEIPVVEVVIDGVRRPLMLAVSQTVNSLQKCFAGTMRKLSYPDMYG
;
A
#
# COMPACT_ATOMS: atom_id res chain seq x y z
N GLU A 1 2.98 16.16 -9.67
CA GLU A 1 2.92 14.80 -10.25
C GLU A 1 1.75 14.08 -9.60
N ILE A 2 0.69 13.88 -10.36
CA ILE A 2 -0.50 13.16 -9.91
C ILE A 2 -0.31 11.72 -10.36
N SER A 3 -0.11 10.79 -9.41
CA SER A 3 -0.10 9.38 -9.75
C SER A 3 -1.54 8.93 -9.98
N GLU A 4 -1.88 8.61 -11.19
CA GLU A 4 -3.20 8.10 -11.55
C GLU A 4 -3.21 6.57 -11.54
N CYS A 5 -4.35 6.01 -11.17
CA CYS A 5 -4.65 4.59 -11.25
C CYS A 5 -5.69 4.39 -12.36
N LEU A 6 -5.41 3.51 -13.31
CA LEU A 6 -6.28 3.27 -14.46
C LEU A 6 -7.03 1.95 -14.28
N VAL A 7 -8.35 2.00 -14.45
CA VAL A 7 -9.24 0.82 -14.47
C VAL A 7 -10.14 0.86 -15.68
N GLY A 8 -10.16 -0.20 -16.44
CA GLY A 8 -11.04 -0.29 -17.59
C GLY A 8 -11.62 -1.68 -17.81
N SER A 9 -12.86 -1.71 -18.34
CA SER A 9 -13.50 -2.89 -18.87
C SER A 9 -13.47 -2.85 -20.40
N GLU A 10 -13.08 -3.94 -21.07
CA GLU A 10 -13.01 -4.08 -22.53
C GLU A 10 -12.20 -2.95 -23.23
N MET A 11 -10.91 -2.88 -22.92
CA MET A 11 -10.05 -1.78 -23.31
C MET A 11 -8.89 -2.26 -24.19
N CYS A 12 -8.51 -1.45 -25.17
CA CYS A 12 -7.26 -1.62 -25.93
C CYS A 12 -6.30 -0.51 -25.51
N ILE A 13 -5.19 -0.89 -24.89
CA ILE A 13 -4.17 0.04 -24.38
C ILE A 13 -3.01 0.06 -25.39
N ARG A 14 -2.72 1.23 -25.94
CA ARG A 14 -1.64 1.44 -26.92
C ARG A 14 -0.78 2.63 -26.52
N ASP A 15 0.49 2.55 -26.87
CA ASP A 15 1.41 3.66 -26.79
C ASP A 15 1.31 4.54 -28.05
N ARG A 16 1.22 5.86 -27.87
CA ARG A 16 1.36 6.86 -28.89
C ARG A 16 2.11 8.07 -28.34
N ASN A 17 3.36 8.26 -28.78
CA ASN A 17 4.18 9.42 -28.44
C ASN A 17 4.30 9.66 -26.92
N ASP A 18 4.78 8.67 -26.16
CA ASP A 18 4.96 8.71 -24.70
C ASP A 18 3.65 8.93 -23.90
N THR A 19 2.52 8.67 -24.52
CA THR A 19 1.21 8.73 -23.89
C THR A 19 0.51 7.37 -23.96
N LEU A 20 -0.18 7.01 -22.88
CA LEU A 20 -1.04 5.84 -22.85
C LEU A 20 -2.40 6.23 -23.42
N SER A 21 -2.82 5.61 -24.52
CA SER A 21 -4.15 5.82 -25.08
C SER A 21 -5.04 4.62 -24.81
N GLU A 22 -6.21 4.90 -24.26
CA GLU A 22 -7.25 3.92 -23.95
C GLU A 22 -8.39 4.10 -24.95
N SER A 23 -8.69 3.06 -25.72
CA SER A 23 -9.88 3.06 -26.57
C SER A 23 -10.95 2.14 -26.01
N PHE A 24 -12.06 2.72 -25.63
CA PHE A 24 -13.27 1.99 -25.23
C PHE A 24 -14.09 1.60 -26.45
N LYS A 25 -14.84 0.49 -26.40
CA LYS A 25 -15.79 0.10 -27.46
C LYS A 25 -16.85 1.17 -27.78
N ARG A 26 -16.97 2.21 -26.98
CA ARG A 26 -17.88 3.37 -27.16
C ARG A 26 -17.07 4.65 -27.41
N ASN A 27 -16.38 4.77 -28.51
CA ASN A 27 -15.83 6.00 -29.12
C ASN A 27 -15.27 7.11 -28.21
N SER A 28 -14.80 6.81 -27.00
CA SER A 28 -14.04 7.76 -26.18
C SER A 28 -12.61 7.26 -26.02
N GLU A 29 -11.65 8.03 -26.52
CA GLU A 29 -10.22 7.82 -26.30
C GLU A 29 -9.78 8.76 -25.17
N VAL A 30 -9.20 8.20 -24.13
CA VAL A 30 -8.56 8.96 -23.04
C VAL A 30 -7.06 8.75 -23.13
N THR A 31 -6.32 9.84 -23.07
CA THR A 31 -4.86 9.82 -23.19
C THR A 31 -4.23 10.35 -21.93
N LYS A 32 -3.26 9.64 -21.38
CA LYS A 32 -2.51 10.01 -20.17
C LYS A 32 -0.99 9.92 -20.42
N PRO A 33 -0.19 10.89 -19.95
CA PRO A 33 1.26 10.77 -19.99
C PRO A 33 1.71 9.55 -19.17
N ILE A 34 2.59 8.71 -19.72
CA ILE A 34 3.07 7.50 -19.03
C ILE A 34 3.87 7.86 -17.78
N GLU A 35 4.59 8.97 -17.78
CA GLU A 35 5.38 9.47 -16.65
C GLU A 35 4.57 9.83 -15.42
N ASP A 36 3.27 10.13 -15.58
CA ASP A 36 2.36 10.46 -14.50
C ASP A 36 1.71 9.20 -13.86
N ILE A 37 1.90 8.02 -14.49
CA ILE A 37 1.23 6.79 -14.07
C ILE A 37 2.11 6.03 -13.07
N GLY A 38 1.65 5.90 -11.85
CA GLY A 38 2.33 5.12 -10.81
C GLY A 38 1.90 3.66 -10.72
N VAL A 39 0.61 3.38 -10.95
CA VAL A 39 0.02 2.04 -10.87
C VAL A 39 -1.02 1.87 -11.97
N VAL A 40 -0.98 0.72 -12.64
CA VAL A 40 -2.03 0.28 -13.59
C VAL A 40 -2.69 -0.98 -13.05
N VAL A 41 -4.03 -1.02 -13.06
CA VAL A 41 -4.79 -2.21 -12.65
C VAL A 41 -5.56 -2.76 -13.86
N LEU A 42 -5.21 -3.97 -14.27
CA LEU A 42 -5.85 -4.70 -15.37
C LEU A 42 -6.93 -5.62 -14.79
N ASP A 43 -8.17 -5.10 -14.71
CA ASP A 43 -9.30 -5.77 -14.04
C ASP A 43 -10.37 -6.29 -15.02
N HIS A 44 -9.98 -6.66 -16.24
CA HIS A 44 -10.92 -7.31 -17.17
C HIS A 44 -10.22 -8.31 -18.07
N LYS A 45 -10.85 -9.46 -18.31
CA LYS A 45 -10.28 -10.58 -19.10
C LYS A 45 -10.05 -10.26 -20.59
N GLN A 46 -10.72 -9.25 -21.13
CA GLN A 46 -10.64 -8.86 -22.55
C GLN A 46 -9.76 -7.64 -22.79
N ILE A 47 -9.02 -7.18 -21.76
CA ILE A 47 -8.01 -6.12 -21.95
C ILE A 47 -6.91 -6.65 -22.86
N THR A 48 -6.61 -5.91 -23.92
CA THR A 48 -5.47 -6.13 -24.79
C THR A 48 -4.46 -5.04 -24.56
N ILE A 49 -3.24 -5.40 -24.25
CA ILE A 49 -2.11 -4.50 -24.02
C ILE A 49 -0.94 -4.93 -24.90
N THR A 50 -0.23 -3.97 -25.51
CA THR A 50 0.95 -4.26 -26.30
C THR A 50 2.20 -4.39 -25.44
N SER A 51 3.22 -5.14 -25.89
CA SER A 51 4.50 -5.25 -25.17
C SER A 51 5.21 -3.92 -25.05
N GLY A 52 5.08 -3.02 -26.05
CA GLY A 52 5.64 -1.67 -25.99
C GLY A 52 5.06 -0.81 -24.87
N VAL A 53 3.75 -0.93 -24.62
CA VAL A 53 3.11 -0.26 -23.46
C VAL A 53 3.65 -0.82 -22.14
N LEU A 54 3.79 -2.15 -22.03
CA LEU A 54 4.34 -2.77 -20.82
C LEU A 54 5.78 -2.32 -20.57
N GLU A 55 6.60 -2.27 -21.64
CA GLU A 55 7.97 -1.76 -21.60
C GLU A 55 8.00 -0.32 -21.09
N ALA A 56 7.28 0.59 -21.75
CA ALA A 56 7.24 2.01 -21.39
C ALA A 56 6.76 2.26 -19.95
N LEU A 57 5.73 1.54 -19.49
CA LEU A 57 5.25 1.62 -18.11
C LEU A 57 6.33 1.18 -17.11
N LEU A 58 7.02 0.07 -17.38
CA LEU A 58 8.04 -0.45 -16.48
C LEU A 58 9.31 0.41 -16.46
N GLU A 59 9.71 0.98 -17.60
CA GLU A 59 10.80 1.95 -17.68
C GLU A 59 10.51 3.22 -16.88
N ASN A 60 9.23 3.63 -16.81
CA ASN A 60 8.76 4.73 -15.98
C ASN A 60 8.46 4.30 -14.54
N ASN A 61 8.93 3.12 -14.11
CA ASN A 61 8.75 2.60 -12.77
C ASN A 61 7.28 2.43 -12.34
N CYS A 62 6.37 2.17 -13.27
CA CYS A 62 4.98 1.88 -12.99
C CYS A 62 4.83 0.44 -12.46
N ALA A 63 3.95 0.23 -11.47
CA ALA A 63 3.52 -1.09 -11.05
C ALA A 63 2.28 -1.53 -11.83
N ILE A 64 2.26 -2.76 -12.34
CA ILE A 64 1.11 -3.29 -13.10
C ILE A 64 0.50 -4.45 -12.33
N ILE A 65 -0.77 -4.30 -11.94
CA ILE A 65 -1.56 -5.29 -11.21
C ILE A 65 -2.48 -6.01 -12.18
N THR A 66 -2.55 -7.33 -12.09
CA THR A 66 -3.57 -8.14 -12.80
C THR A 66 -4.53 -8.75 -11.80
N CYS A 67 -5.82 -8.83 -12.18
CA CYS A 67 -6.89 -9.33 -11.33
C CYS A 67 -7.45 -10.66 -11.82
N ASP A 68 -8.04 -11.44 -10.91
CA ASP A 68 -8.76 -12.67 -11.20
C ASP A 68 -10.20 -12.40 -11.69
N SER A 69 -10.99 -13.47 -11.85
CA SER A 69 -12.39 -13.37 -12.28
C SER A 69 -13.33 -12.72 -11.27
N ARG A 70 -12.88 -12.55 -10.03
CA ARG A 70 -13.59 -11.85 -8.95
C ARG A 70 -13.05 -10.43 -8.75
N SER A 71 -12.24 -9.95 -9.70
CA SER A 71 -11.56 -8.65 -9.65
C SER A 71 -10.58 -8.49 -8.48
N MET A 72 -10.11 -9.60 -7.90
CA MET A 72 -9.12 -9.56 -6.85
C MET A 72 -7.71 -9.59 -7.43
N PRO A 73 -6.79 -8.71 -6.96
CA PRO A 73 -5.40 -8.70 -7.41
C PRO A 73 -4.71 -10.03 -7.17
N VAL A 74 -4.16 -10.63 -8.24
CA VAL A 74 -3.47 -11.93 -8.22
C VAL A 74 -2.04 -11.86 -8.78
N GLY A 75 -1.72 -10.85 -9.57
CA GLY A 75 -0.39 -10.67 -10.16
C GLY A 75 0.11 -9.24 -10.00
N LEU A 76 1.42 -9.10 -9.86
CA LEU A 76 2.11 -7.81 -9.79
C LEU A 76 3.38 -7.87 -10.64
N MET A 77 3.47 -6.95 -11.62
CA MET A 77 4.66 -6.75 -12.44
C MET A 77 5.36 -5.46 -12.00
N LEU A 78 6.66 -5.56 -11.77
CA LEU A 78 7.54 -4.48 -11.30
C LEU A 78 8.77 -4.36 -12.20
N PRO A 79 9.44 -3.21 -12.24
CA PRO A 79 10.70 -3.04 -12.96
C PRO A 79 11.75 -4.08 -12.55
N LEU A 80 12.48 -4.64 -13.50
CA LEU A 80 13.56 -5.58 -13.24
C LEU A 80 14.75 -4.90 -12.54
N CYS A 81 15.07 -3.67 -12.95
CA CYS A 81 16.16 -2.85 -12.43
C CYS A 81 15.64 -1.46 -12.09
N GLY A 82 15.15 -1.28 -10.86
CA GLY A 82 14.62 0.01 -10.40
C GLY A 82 15.69 1.00 -9.93
N ASN A 83 16.96 0.56 -9.74
CA ASN A 83 18.00 1.40 -9.15
C ASN A 83 19.40 1.01 -9.63
N THR A 84 20.27 2.00 -9.94
CA THR A 84 21.63 1.80 -10.45
C THR A 84 22.58 1.20 -9.42
N THR A 85 22.34 1.43 -8.12
CA THR A 85 23.14 0.89 -7.00
C THR A 85 22.48 -0.30 -6.32
N GLN A 86 21.59 -0.99 -7.02
CA GLN A 86 20.77 -2.07 -6.48
C GLN A 86 21.58 -3.18 -5.79
N ASN A 87 22.72 -3.59 -6.37
CA ASN A 87 23.55 -4.66 -5.79
C ASN A 87 24.12 -4.27 -4.44
N GLU A 88 24.58 -3.02 -4.27
CA GLU A 88 25.10 -2.50 -3.01
C GLU A 88 23.98 -2.47 -1.95
N ARG A 89 22.81 -1.94 -2.30
CA ARG A 89 21.65 -1.84 -1.41
C ARG A 89 21.10 -3.20 -0.98
N PHE A 90 21.17 -4.21 -1.86
CA PHE A 90 20.82 -5.59 -1.49
C PHE A 90 21.78 -6.14 -0.42
N ARG A 91 23.06 -5.84 -0.52
CA ARG A 91 24.04 -6.24 0.52
C ARG A 91 23.77 -5.55 1.84
N ASP A 92 23.55 -4.22 1.83
CA ASP A 92 23.19 -3.47 3.03
C ASP A 92 21.95 -4.06 3.73
N GLN A 93 20.95 -4.45 2.94
CA GLN A 93 19.73 -5.09 3.47
C GLN A 93 20.00 -6.47 4.04
N LEU A 94 20.80 -7.30 3.37
CA LEU A 94 21.15 -8.66 3.80
C LEU A 94 22.03 -8.66 5.06
N ASP A 95 22.94 -7.69 5.15
CA ASP A 95 23.90 -7.57 6.25
C ASP A 95 23.33 -6.80 7.46
N ALA A 96 22.04 -6.37 7.37
CA ALA A 96 21.37 -5.65 8.46
C ALA A 96 21.37 -6.47 9.75
N SER A 97 21.90 -5.89 10.83
CA SER A 97 21.98 -6.58 12.10
C SER A 97 20.61 -6.83 12.73
N LEU A 98 20.46 -7.97 13.43
CA LEU A 98 19.21 -8.31 14.11
C LEU A 98 18.71 -7.21 15.10
N PRO A 99 19.59 -6.52 15.88
CA PRO A 99 19.15 -5.39 16.69
C PRO A 99 18.56 -4.25 15.89
N LEU A 100 19.15 -3.91 14.71
CA LEU A 100 18.60 -2.89 13.81
C LEU A 100 17.21 -3.28 13.32
N VAL A 101 17.08 -4.48 12.78
CA VAL A 101 15.82 -5.02 12.25
C VAL A 101 14.70 -4.98 13.31
N LYS A 102 15.00 -5.39 14.55
CA LYS A 102 14.06 -5.32 15.67
C LYS A 102 13.66 -3.90 16.06
N GLN A 103 14.60 -2.94 15.97
CA GLN A 103 14.32 -1.53 16.22
C GLN A 103 13.44 -0.91 15.11
N LEU A 104 13.69 -1.29 13.86
CA LEU A 104 12.86 -0.85 12.73
C LEU A 104 11.43 -1.39 12.88
N TRP A 105 11.27 -2.66 13.24
CA TRP A 105 9.95 -3.23 13.50
C TRP A 105 9.21 -2.55 14.66
N GLN A 106 9.91 -2.24 15.74
CA GLN A 106 9.33 -1.46 16.84
C GLN A 106 8.74 -0.13 16.37
N GLN A 107 9.48 0.61 15.52
CA GLN A 107 9.01 1.88 14.98
C GLN A 107 7.80 1.70 14.05
N THR A 108 7.81 0.64 13.24
CA THR A 108 6.70 0.27 12.35
C THR A 108 5.41 0.03 13.14
N ILE A 109 5.48 -0.78 14.20
CA ILE A 109 4.31 -1.12 14.99
C ILE A 109 3.82 0.07 15.83
N LYS A 110 4.75 0.86 16.37
CA LYS A 110 4.36 2.11 17.05
C LYS A 110 3.54 3.01 16.13
N ALA A 111 4.04 3.33 14.95
CA ALA A 111 3.35 4.17 13.95
C ALA A 111 2.01 3.57 13.49
N LYS A 112 1.94 2.24 13.30
CA LYS A 112 0.70 1.54 13.00
C LYS A 112 -0.37 1.76 14.07
N ILE A 113 -0.02 1.54 15.34
CA ILE A 113 -0.96 1.65 16.47
C ILE A 113 -1.42 3.11 16.64
N GLU A 114 -0.52 4.09 16.48
CA GLU A 114 -0.85 5.51 16.53
C GLU A 114 -1.86 5.89 15.43
N ASN A 115 -1.63 5.47 14.19
CA ASN A 115 -2.54 5.72 13.07
C ASN A 115 -3.87 4.97 13.24
N GLN A 116 -3.88 3.73 13.75
CA GLN A 116 -5.11 3.03 14.10
C GLN A 116 -5.91 3.76 15.17
N ALA A 117 -5.26 4.31 16.19
CA ALA A 117 -5.93 5.10 17.22
C ALA A 117 -6.57 6.38 16.65
N ALA A 118 -5.90 7.04 15.69
CA ALA A 118 -6.44 8.21 15.00
C ALA A 118 -7.70 7.87 14.21
N VAL A 119 -7.66 6.80 13.42
CA VAL A 119 -8.83 6.34 12.63
C VAL A 119 -10.01 5.97 13.54
N LEU A 120 -9.77 5.24 14.63
CA LEU A 120 -10.83 4.92 15.58
C LEU A 120 -11.47 6.17 16.20
N GLN A 121 -10.66 7.12 16.59
CA GLN A 121 -11.15 8.36 17.18
C GLN A 121 -12.01 9.15 16.20
N GLU A 122 -11.58 9.23 14.93
CA GLU A 122 -12.28 9.97 13.88
C GLU A 122 -13.54 9.24 13.40
N CYS A 123 -13.46 7.93 13.10
CA CYS A 123 -14.53 7.20 12.43
C CYS A 123 -15.58 6.64 13.39
N SER A 124 -15.22 6.22 14.60
CA SER A 124 -16.15 5.58 15.55
C SER A 124 -16.31 6.34 16.86
N GLY A 125 -15.49 7.34 17.14
CA GLY A 125 -15.47 8.05 18.42
C GLY A 125 -15.07 7.16 19.61
N ALA A 126 -14.48 5.98 19.37
CA ALA A 126 -14.08 5.06 20.42
C ALA A 126 -12.94 5.65 21.30
N GLU A 127 -12.89 5.23 22.57
CA GLU A 127 -11.81 5.65 23.48
C GLU A 127 -10.47 5.05 23.02
N THR A 128 -9.49 5.89 22.72
CA THR A 128 -8.21 5.46 22.14
C THR A 128 -7.00 5.64 23.05
N ARG A 129 -7.20 6.12 24.30
CA ARG A 129 -6.10 6.36 25.25
C ARG A 129 -5.28 5.09 25.52
N CYS A 130 -5.94 3.92 25.60
CA CYS A 130 -5.25 2.66 25.80
C CYS A 130 -4.31 2.33 24.61
N MET A 131 -4.70 2.64 23.37
CA MET A 131 -3.87 2.40 22.18
C MET A 131 -2.63 3.31 22.18
N LYS A 132 -2.76 4.57 22.61
CA LYS A 132 -1.62 5.48 22.75
C LYS A 132 -0.60 4.95 23.77
N VAL A 133 -1.07 4.45 24.91
CA VAL A 133 -0.20 3.79 25.90
C VAL A 133 0.47 2.55 25.30
N TRP A 134 -0.26 1.72 24.55
CA TRP A 134 0.34 0.55 23.90
C TRP A 134 1.39 0.94 22.86
N ALA A 135 1.15 1.97 22.06
CA ALA A 135 2.12 2.45 21.09
C ALA A 135 3.45 2.88 21.75
N ASP A 136 3.36 3.57 22.90
CA ASP A 136 4.56 3.99 23.66
C ASP A 136 5.27 2.82 24.34
N ASP A 137 4.55 1.77 24.72
CA ASP A 137 5.07 0.58 25.39
C ASP A 137 5.63 -0.49 24.44
N VAL A 138 5.53 -0.30 23.09
CA VAL A 138 6.08 -1.27 22.12
C VAL A 138 7.58 -1.45 22.34
N LYS A 139 7.99 -2.68 22.64
CA LYS A 139 9.40 -3.05 22.82
C LYS A 139 10.06 -3.46 21.50
N SER A 140 11.38 -3.49 21.49
CA SER A 140 12.17 -3.93 20.34
C SER A 140 11.69 -5.29 19.80
N GLY A 141 11.32 -5.32 18.52
CA GLY A 141 10.75 -6.50 17.87
C GLY A 141 9.33 -6.84 18.31
N ASP A 142 8.62 -5.91 18.95
CA ASP A 142 7.26 -6.12 19.54
C ASP A 142 7.19 -7.37 20.42
N SER A 143 8.21 -7.59 21.28
CA SER A 143 8.31 -8.79 22.11
C SER A 143 7.17 -8.95 23.13
N ASN A 144 6.39 -7.92 23.37
CA ASN A 144 5.20 -7.91 24.22
C ASN A 144 3.89 -8.03 23.43
N ASN A 145 3.96 -8.23 22.10
CA ASN A 145 2.84 -8.50 21.19
C ASN A 145 1.70 -7.46 21.29
N LEU A 146 2.08 -6.18 21.35
CA LEU A 146 1.12 -5.08 21.41
C LEU A 146 0.44 -4.82 20.07
N GLU A 147 1.06 -5.22 18.96
CA GLU A 147 0.42 -5.24 17.64
C GLU A 147 -0.89 -6.03 17.64
N ALA A 148 -0.83 -7.29 18.08
CA ALA A 148 -2.02 -8.16 18.09
C ALA A 148 -3.10 -7.63 19.06
N ARG A 149 -2.69 -7.08 20.22
CA ARG A 149 -3.60 -6.48 21.17
C ARG A 149 -4.31 -5.25 20.61
N ALA A 150 -3.55 -4.36 19.95
CA ALA A 150 -4.10 -3.17 19.33
C ALA A 150 -5.02 -3.53 18.16
N ALA A 151 -4.63 -4.50 17.31
CA ALA A 151 -5.45 -4.98 16.20
C ALA A 151 -6.78 -5.57 16.68
N ALA A 152 -6.80 -6.37 17.75
CA ALA A 152 -8.02 -6.93 18.31
C ALA A 152 -8.98 -5.83 18.80
N TYR A 153 -8.46 -4.81 19.48
CA TYR A 153 -9.26 -3.67 19.93
C TYR A 153 -9.76 -2.84 18.75
N TYR A 154 -8.90 -2.57 17.78
CA TYR A 154 -9.18 -1.78 16.58
C TYR A 154 -10.33 -2.38 15.77
N TRP A 155 -10.22 -3.63 15.36
CA TRP A 155 -11.24 -4.29 14.54
C TRP A 155 -12.58 -4.45 15.24
N LYS A 156 -12.58 -4.64 16.56
CA LYS A 156 -13.81 -4.72 17.35
C LYS A 156 -14.60 -3.41 17.35
N ASN A 157 -13.93 -2.26 17.18
CA ASN A 157 -14.54 -0.95 17.36
C ASN A 157 -14.61 -0.10 16.08
N LEU A 158 -14.00 -0.55 14.96
CA LEU A 158 -13.92 0.25 13.75
C LEU A 158 -15.24 0.33 13.00
N PHE A 159 -15.87 -0.80 12.75
CA PHE A 159 -17.12 -0.86 12.00
C PHE A 159 -18.32 -1.03 12.94
N PRO A 160 -19.49 -0.38 12.64
CA PRO A 160 -20.72 -0.55 13.44
C PRO A 160 -21.40 -1.90 13.14
N ILE A 161 -20.62 -2.95 12.92
CA ILE A 161 -21.07 -4.31 12.58
C ILE A 161 -20.85 -5.19 13.79
N LYS A 162 -21.93 -5.77 14.32
CA LYS A 162 -21.86 -6.66 15.47
C LYS A 162 -20.95 -7.86 15.18
N ASP A 163 -20.01 -8.13 16.10
CA ASP A 163 -19.07 -9.25 16.02
C ASP A 163 -18.20 -9.26 14.72
N PHE A 164 -17.90 -8.06 14.21
CA PHE A 164 -17.02 -7.95 13.02
C PHE A 164 -15.67 -8.61 13.28
N THR A 165 -15.27 -9.47 12.36
CA THR A 165 -13.96 -10.11 12.32
C THR A 165 -13.28 -9.85 10.98
N ARG A 166 -11.98 -9.58 11.05
CA ARG A 166 -11.16 -9.41 9.84
C ARG A 166 -10.95 -10.77 9.18
N ASP A 167 -11.48 -10.93 7.95
CA ASP A 167 -11.41 -12.17 7.18
C ASP A 167 -10.83 -11.91 5.78
N ARG A 168 -10.01 -12.83 5.29
CA ARG A 168 -9.39 -12.75 3.97
C ARG A 168 -10.37 -13.07 2.83
N GLU A 169 -11.41 -13.81 3.09
CA GLU A 169 -12.41 -14.25 2.11
C GLU A 169 -13.81 -13.68 2.39
N GLY A 170 -13.91 -12.74 3.34
CA GLY A 170 -15.19 -12.19 3.77
C GLY A 170 -15.84 -11.26 2.75
N ILE A 171 -17.16 -11.09 2.93
CA ILE A 171 -17.99 -10.11 2.21
C ILE A 171 -17.65 -8.68 2.66
N PRO A 172 -18.25 -7.61 2.06
CA PRO A 172 -18.02 -6.25 2.55
C PRO A 172 -18.19 -6.10 4.07
N PRO A 173 -17.29 -5.36 4.73
CA PRO A 173 -16.18 -4.57 4.18
C PRO A 173 -14.86 -5.34 3.97
N ASN A 174 -14.78 -6.64 4.26
CA ASN A 174 -13.55 -7.42 4.21
C ASN A 174 -12.93 -7.49 2.80
N ASN A 175 -13.73 -7.71 1.75
CA ASN A 175 -13.26 -7.73 0.37
C ASN A 175 -12.74 -6.35 -0.08
N LEU A 176 -13.35 -5.24 0.37
CA LEU A 176 -12.89 -3.89 0.12
C LEU A 176 -11.51 -3.66 0.74
N LEU A 177 -11.35 -4.04 2.01
CA LEU A 177 -10.07 -3.99 2.72
C LEU A 177 -9.00 -4.82 2.02
N ASN A 178 -9.35 -6.04 1.55
CA ASN A 178 -8.41 -6.92 0.85
C ASN A 178 -7.94 -6.30 -0.47
N TYR A 179 -8.85 -5.72 -1.25
CA TYR A 179 -8.52 -5.05 -2.50
C TYR A 179 -7.64 -3.81 -2.24
N GLY A 180 -8.04 -2.95 -1.31
CA GLY A 180 -7.27 -1.77 -0.94
C GLY A 180 -5.87 -2.11 -0.44
N TYR A 181 -5.72 -3.15 0.36
CA TYR A 181 -4.40 -3.61 0.81
C TYR A 181 -3.55 -4.20 -0.32
N ALA A 182 -4.17 -4.81 -1.32
CA ALA A 182 -3.42 -5.30 -2.47
C ALA A 182 -2.88 -4.14 -3.33
N VAL A 183 -3.67 -3.07 -3.51
CA VAL A 183 -3.22 -1.82 -4.15
C VAL A 183 -2.10 -1.17 -3.34
N LEU A 184 -2.27 -1.02 -2.02
CA LEU A 184 -1.26 -0.47 -1.13
C LEU A 184 0.05 -1.29 -1.17
N ARG A 185 -0.04 -2.63 -1.14
CA ARG A 185 1.12 -3.52 -1.28
C ARG A 185 1.88 -3.26 -2.58
N ALA A 186 1.18 -3.07 -3.70
CA ALA A 186 1.81 -2.79 -4.98
C ALA A 186 2.55 -1.44 -4.97
N ILE A 187 1.97 -0.40 -4.35
CA ILE A 187 2.61 0.91 -4.18
C ILE A 187 3.90 0.77 -3.37
N VAL A 188 3.84 0.05 -2.24
CA VAL A 188 5.02 -0.15 -1.36
C VAL A 188 6.07 -1.01 -2.05
N ALA A 189 5.68 -2.12 -2.71
CA ALA A 189 6.60 -2.98 -3.45
C ALA A 189 7.32 -2.23 -4.58
N ARG A 190 6.57 -1.39 -5.33
CA ARG A 190 7.14 -0.47 -6.32
C ARG A 190 8.19 0.45 -5.68
N GLY A 191 7.84 1.12 -4.58
CA GLY A 191 8.75 2.00 -3.87
C GLY A 191 10.05 1.30 -3.45
N LEU A 192 9.94 0.07 -2.94
CA LEU A 192 11.09 -0.76 -2.54
C LEU A 192 12.00 -1.08 -3.74
N VAL A 193 11.43 -1.55 -4.86
CA VAL A 193 12.20 -1.87 -6.08
C VAL A 193 12.90 -0.62 -6.64
N VAL A 194 12.20 0.50 -6.75
CA VAL A 194 12.76 1.78 -7.23
C VAL A 194 13.87 2.27 -6.28
N SER A 195 13.75 2.00 -4.98
CA SER A 195 14.79 2.32 -4.01
C SER A 195 15.91 1.25 -3.92
N GLY A 196 15.90 0.25 -4.81
CA GLY A 196 16.93 -0.80 -4.86
C GLY A 196 16.87 -1.75 -3.68
N LEU A 197 15.69 -2.00 -3.09
CA LEU A 197 15.49 -2.98 -2.00
C LEU A 197 14.72 -4.19 -2.50
N LEU A 198 14.96 -5.35 -1.88
CA LEU A 198 14.25 -6.60 -2.13
C LEU A 198 12.91 -6.60 -1.38
N PRO A 199 11.74 -6.61 -2.06
CA PRO A 199 10.44 -6.64 -1.39
C PRO A 199 10.20 -7.92 -0.58
N THR A 200 10.95 -8.97 -0.85
CA THR A 200 10.79 -10.32 -0.27
C THR A 200 11.35 -10.43 1.14
N LEU A 201 12.45 -9.72 1.44
CA LEU A 201 13.18 -9.89 2.70
C LEU A 201 12.63 -8.96 3.77
N GLY A 202 11.64 -9.43 4.52
CA GLY A 202 10.98 -8.69 5.59
C GLY A 202 11.88 -8.41 6.79
N ILE A 203 11.57 -7.33 7.52
CA ILE A 203 12.19 -7.02 8.82
C ILE A 203 11.52 -7.81 9.97
N HIS A 204 10.31 -8.33 9.74
CA HIS A 204 9.57 -9.13 10.71
C HIS A 204 8.93 -10.38 10.09
N HIS A 205 8.16 -10.23 9.01
CA HIS A 205 7.53 -11.36 8.35
C HIS A 205 8.53 -12.18 7.54
N HIS A 206 8.52 -13.52 7.75
CA HIS A 206 9.45 -14.46 7.11
C HIS A 206 8.71 -15.66 6.50
N ASN A 207 7.46 -15.47 6.05
CA ASN A 207 6.71 -16.55 5.42
C ASN A 207 7.34 -16.94 4.08
N ARG A 208 7.84 -18.18 3.96
CA ARG A 208 8.52 -18.70 2.76
C ARG A 208 7.67 -18.65 1.48
N TYR A 209 6.36 -18.57 1.61
CA TYR A 209 5.44 -18.51 0.47
C TYR A 209 5.06 -17.08 0.08
N ASN A 210 5.48 -16.09 0.84
CA ASN A 210 5.18 -14.69 0.60
C ASN A 210 6.36 -13.98 -0.06
N ALA A 211 6.21 -13.61 -1.33
CA ALA A 211 7.22 -12.88 -2.09
C ALA A 211 7.34 -11.39 -1.69
N TYR A 212 6.48 -10.89 -0.82
CA TYR A 212 6.37 -9.47 -0.48
C TYR A 212 6.45 -9.19 1.03
N CYS A 213 7.21 -9.99 1.79
CA CYS A 213 7.30 -9.84 3.25
C CYS A 213 7.71 -8.42 3.68
N LEU A 214 8.71 -7.81 3.02
CA LEU A 214 9.13 -6.44 3.35
C LEU A 214 8.06 -5.40 2.95
N ALA A 215 7.38 -5.61 1.82
CA ALA A 215 6.29 -4.73 1.45
C ALA A 215 5.14 -4.80 2.46
N ASP A 216 4.82 -5.99 2.95
CA ASP A 216 3.82 -6.19 4.00
C ASP A 216 4.24 -5.53 5.32
N ASP A 217 5.52 -5.62 5.70
CA ASP A 217 6.04 -4.95 6.89
C ASP A 217 5.94 -3.42 6.78
N MET A 218 6.39 -2.87 5.65
CA MET A 218 6.45 -1.42 5.45
C MET A 218 5.09 -0.77 5.23
N MET A 219 4.08 -1.52 4.76
CA MET A 219 2.74 -0.99 4.58
C MET A 219 1.92 -0.90 5.88
N GLU A 220 2.35 -1.52 6.98
CA GLU A 220 1.58 -1.57 8.22
C GLU A 220 1.11 -0.20 8.74
N PRO A 221 1.96 0.86 8.79
CA PRO A 221 1.51 2.19 9.21
C PRO A 221 0.58 2.90 8.21
N TYR A 222 0.53 2.41 6.97
CA TYR A 222 -0.35 2.95 5.91
C TYR A 222 -1.70 2.25 5.83
N ARG A 223 -1.85 1.03 6.40
CA ARG A 223 -3.13 0.30 6.40
C ARG A 223 -4.29 1.13 6.96
N PRO A 224 -4.12 1.89 8.07
CA PRO A 224 -5.20 2.70 8.60
C PRO A 224 -5.78 3.74 7.63
N TYR A 225 -4.99 4.24 6.68
CA TYR A 225 -5.50 5.16 5.63
C TYR A 225 -6.45 4.45 4.66
N VAL A 226 -6.14 3.20 4.32
CA VAL A 226 -7.04 2.34 3.53
C VAL A 226 -8.28 1.99 4.34
N ASP A 227 -8.12 1.69 5.63
CA ASP A 227 -9.23 1.36 6.52
C ASP A 227 -10.21 2.52 6.61
N LYS A 228 -9.69 3.75 6.78
CA LYS A 228 -10.51 4.98 6.79
C LYS A 228 -11.29 5.13 5.49
N LEU A 229 -10.63 5.00 4.34
CA LEU A 229 -11.28 5.08 3.03
C LEU A 229 -12.40 4.04 2.90
N VAL A 230 -12.18 2.81 3.38
CA VAL A 230 -13.20 1.76 3.37
C VAL A 230 -14.36 2.10 4.32
N VAL A 231 -14.09 2.67 5.50
CA VAL A 231 -15.14 3.15 6.42
C VAL A 231 -15.99 4.22 5.75
N ASP A 232 -15.35 5.19 5.08
CA ASP A 232 -16.05 6.27 4.37
C ASP A 232 -16.95 5.69 3.26
N ILE A 233 -16.45 4.75 2.44
CA ILE A 233 -17.22 4.07 1.40
C ILE A 233 -18.42 3.31 2.01
N VAL A 234 -18.22 2.57 3.09
CA VAL A 234 -19.29 1.81 3.75
C VAL A 234 -20.36 2.71 4.32
N ASN A 235 -19.98 3.84 4.90
CA ASN A 235 -20.93 4.80 5.48
C ASN A 235 -21.72 5.56 4.42
N GLU A 236 -21.12 5.87 3.27
CA GLU A 236 -21.75 6.64 2.19
C GLU A 236 -22.66 5.77 1.30
N GLU A 237 -22.20 4.59 0.92
CA GLU A 237 -22.83 3.76 -0.10
C GLU A 237 -23.48 2.50 0.45
N ASN A 238 -23.04 2.04 1.66
CA ASN A 238 -23.42 0.74 2.24
C ASN A 238 -23.42 -0.39 1.19
N PRO A 239 -22.28 -0.63 0.51
CA PRO A 239 -22.23 -1.47 -0.67
C PRO A 239 -22.53 -2.93 -0.30
N GLU A 240 -23.56 -3.51 -0.91
CA GLU A 240 -23.83 -4.95 -0.84
C GLU A 240 -22.91 -5.73 -1.79
N GLU A 241 -22.45 -5.08 -2.86
CA GLU A 241 -21.59 -5.66 -3.90
C GLU A 241 -20.31 -4.84 -4.11
N PHE A 242 -19.28 -5.50 -4.60
CA PHE A 242 -18.01 -4.90 -4.98
C PHE A 242 -18.05 -4.45 -6.45
N ASP A 243 -18.73 -3.35 -6.71
CA ASP A 243 -18.96 -2.81 -8.04
C ASP A 243 -17.82 -1.89 -8.54
N LEU A 244 -18.00 -1.32 -9.74
CA LEU A 244 -17.03 -0.44 -10.38
C LEU A 244 -16.90 0.92 -9.65
N SER A 245 -17.97 1.42 -9.03
CA SER A 245 -17.94 2.68 -8.27
C SER A 245 -17.02 2.56 -7.06
N VAL A 246 -17.24 1.51 -6.27
CA VAL A 246 -16.43 1.18 -5.10
C VAL A 246 -14.95 0.97 -5.47
N LYS A 247 -14.67 0.25 -6.58
CA LYS A 247 -13.30 0.04 -7.06
C LYS A 247 -12.61 1.36 -7.41
N ARG A 248 -13.29 2.27 -8.11
CA ARG A 248 -12.74 3.59 -8.46
C ARG A 248 -12.32 4.38 -7.22
N LYS A 249 -13.15 4.38 -6.17
CA LYS A 249 -12.80 5.03 -4.90
C LYS A 249 -11.57 4.38 -4.26
N LEU A 250 -11.47 3.06 -4.25
CA LEU A 250 -10.30 2.36 -3.71
C LEU A 250 -9.01 2.59 -4.54
N LEU A 251 -9.15 2.95 -5.81
CA LEU A 251 -8.01 3.29 -6.65
C LEU A 251 -7.50 4.72 -6.44
N GLU A 252 -8.16 5.51 -5.60
CA GLU A 252 -7.66 6.79 -5.11
C GLU A 252 -6.59 6.64 -4.03
N ILE A 253 -6.32 5.42 -3.52
CA ILE A 253 -5.30 5.17 -2.49
C ILE A 253 -3.94 5.82 -2.80
N PRO A 254 -3.38 5.78 -4.02
CA PRO A 254 -2.10 6.42 -4.33
C PRO A 254 -2.07 7.93 -4.06
N VAL A 255 -3.22 8.59 -4.19
CA VAL A 255 -3.38 10.05 -4.07
C VAL A 255 -3.99 10.49 -2.75
N VAL A 256 -4.39 9.55 -1.87
CA VAL A 256 -4.85 9.88 -0.52
C VAL A 256 -3.82 10.79 0.16
N GLU A 257 -4.29 11.90 0.71
CA GLU A 257 -3.42 12.85 1.40
C GLU A 257 -2.98 12.30 2.75
N VAL A 258 -1.68 12.31 3.00
CA VAL A 258 -1.07 11.91 4.27
C VAL A 258 -0.09 12.97 4.74
N VAL A 259 0.10 13.09 6.06
CA VAL A 259 1.14 13.95 6.65
C VAL A 259 2.35 13.08 6.97
N ILE A 260 3.53 13.46 6.46
CA ILE A 260 4.81 12.80 6.76
C ILE A 260 5.88 13.88 7.01
N ASP A 261 6.58 13.75 8.13
CA ASP A 261 7.55 14.75 8.60
C ASP A 261 6.96 16.20 8.59
N GLY A 262 5.68 16.34 8.98
CA GLY A 262 4.95 17.62 9.05
C GLY A 262 4.54 18.20 7.69
N VAL A 263 4.68 17.45 6.58
CA VAL A 263 4.33 17.90 5.23
C VAL A 263 3.23 17.02 4.64
N ARG A 264 2.17 17.66 4.11
CA ARG A 264 1.11 16.96 3.37
C ARG A 264 1.60 16.49 2.02
N ARG A 265 1.34 15.23 1.69
CA ARG A 265 1.76 14.60 0.42
C ARG A 265 0.77 13.51 0.01
N PRO A 266 0.65 13.18 -1.29
CA PRO A 266 0.02 11.96 -1.74
C PRO A 266 0.69 10.73 -1.11
N LEU A 267 -0.11 9.73 -0.73
CA LEU A 267 0.34 8.49 -0.07
C LEU A 267 1.51 7.83 -0.82
N MET A 268 1.47 7.78 -2.15
CA MET A 268 2.52 7.16 -2.95
C MET A 268 3.87 7.89 -2.80
N LEU A 269 3.87 9.22 -2.69
CA LEU A 269 5.08 10.01 -2.44
C LEU A 269 5.58 9.81 -1.00
N ALA A 270 4.67 9.73 -0.04
CA ALA A 270 5.02 9.43 1.35
C ALA A 270 5.65 8.04 1.49
N VAL A 271 5.12 7.02 0.79
CA VAL A 271 5.73 5.69 0.72
C VAL A 271 7.16 5.76 0.20
N SER A 272 7.41 6.54 -0.86
CA SER A 272 8.77 6.74 -1.39
C SER A 272 9.71 7.34 -0.34
N GLN A 273 9.24 8.28 0.47
CA GLN A 273 10.01 8.87 1.58
C GLN A 273 10.29 7.85 2.68
N THR A 274 9.29 7.05 3.08
CA THR A 274 9.46 5.96 4.06
C THR A 274 10.52 4.97 3.58
N VAL A 275 10.42 4.48 2.35
CA VAL A 275 11.36 3.50 1.78
C VAL A 275 12.77 4.06 1.66
N ASN A 276 12.92 5.34 1.29
CA ASN A 276 14.22 6.02 1.29
C ASN A 276 14.83 6.09 2.70
N SER A 277 14.02 6.33 3.74
CA SER A 277 14.49 6.30 5.12
C SER A 277 14.93 4.90 5.54
N LEU A 278 14.21 3.85 5.11
CA LEU A 278 14.57 2.45 5.34
C LEU A 278 15.91 2.10 4.70
N GLN A 279 16.11 2.47 3.43
CA GLN A 279 17.37 2.25 2.73
C GLN A 279 18.55 2.90 3.47
N LYS A 280 18.37 4.14 3.97
CA LYS A 280 19.39 4.83 4.79
C LYS A 280 19.64 4.14 6.13
N CYS A 281 18.62 3.51 6.72
CA CYS A 281 18.77 2.70 7.92
C CYS A 281 19.62 1.45 7.65
N PHE A 282 19.39 0.73 6.56
CA PHE A 282 20.19 -0.41 6.15
C PHE A 282 21.66 -0.01 5.86
N ALA A 283 21.86 1.10 5.16
CA ALA A 283 23.20 1.67 4.92
C ALA A 283 23.90 2.23 6.18
N GLY A 284 23.24 2.20 7.35
CA GLY A 284 23.80 2.67 8.62
C GLY A 284 23.88 4.19 8.77
N THR A 285 23.36 4.98 7.83
CA THR A 285 23.40 6.45 7.83
C THR A 285 22.24 7.09 8.58
N MET A 286 21.20 6.31 8.91
CA MET A 286 20.01 6.73 9.64
C MET A 286 19.59 5.63 10.64
N ARG A 287 18.81 6.00 11.67
CA ARG A 287 18.26 5.06 12.66
C ARG A 287 16.75 5.19 12.85
N LYS A 288 16.14 6.21 12.24
CA LYS A 288 14.72 6.50 12.37
C LYS A 288 14.04 6.36 11.01
N LEU A 289 12.92 5.65 10.99
CA LEU A 289 12.03 5.59 9.83
C LEU A 289 11.12 6.82 9.80
N SER A 290 10.90 7.37 8.61
CA SER A 290 9.86 8.36 8.38
C SER A 290 8.56 7.63 8.04
N TYR A 291 7.55 7.75 8.89
CA TYR A 291 6.23 7.20 8.68
C TYR A 291 5.17 8.31 8.67
N PRO A 292 4.03 8.10 8.02
CA PRO A 292 2.94 9.05 8.06
C PRO A 292 2.30 9.08 9.45
N ASP A 293 1.81 10.26 9.82
CA ASP A 293 1.11 10.53 11.08
C ASP A 293 -0.27 11.12 10.77
N MET A 294 -1.33 10.48 11.23
CA MET A 294 -2.71 10.94 11.03
C MET A 294 -3.12 12.07 11.98
N TYR A 295 -2.37 12.29 13.05
CA TYR A 295 -2.62 13.43 13.95
C TYR A 295 -1.98 14.74 13.48
N GLY A 296 -1.02 14.69 12.54
CA GLY A 296 -0.37 15.81 11.85
C GLY A 296 0.58 16.60 12.73
#